data_466934cd8e3fbe9beb0f8cc91d927f63
#
_entry.id   466934cd8e3fbe9beb0f8cc91d927f63
#
_cell.length_a   1.000
_cell.length_b   1.000
_cell.length_c   1.000
_cell.angle_alpha   90.00
_cell.angle_beta   90.00
_cell.angle_gamma   90.00
#
_symmetry.space_group_name_H-M   'P 1'
#
loop_
_entity.id
_entity.type
_entity.pdbx_description
1 polymer ?
#
loop_
_entity_poly.entity_id
_entity_poly.type
_entity_poly.pdbx_seq_one_letter_code
_entity_poly.pdbx_strand_id
1 'polypeptide(L)'
;MKSTIIAALFAGTALATPVAQAGQPISTPSPTTLVSGAYWIRAVTSPNYHKYLQTKPANVPGTAVLESHTTAGQFNIESGQLVNKVSNPPLYLWVEEPADKANPPRTLATWFNTTKNSFGTFAWQGDTLTWSVPSVKRQNVAAWLVCKNQALFINTGAYSYQTPAGCVDQTIHYYNDKTANN
;
A
#
# COMPACT_ATOMS: atom_id res chain seq x y z
N MET A 1 -69.96 14.31 42.58
CA MET A 1 -68.76 15.14 42.45
C MET A 1 -67.71 14.28 41.75
N LYS A 2 -67.43 14.57 40.49
CA LYS A 2 -66.44 13.82 39.67
C LYS A 2 -65.17 14.69 39.60
N SER A 3 -64.06 14.23 40.17
CA SER A 3 -62.73 14.90 40.05
C SER A 3 -62.04 14.29 38.86
N THR A 4 -61.64 15.11 37.89
CA THR A 4 -60.88 14.76 36.73
C THR A 4 -59.41 15.13 36.99
N ILE A 5 -58.53 14.15 37.01
CA ILE A 5 -57.08 14.37 37.12
C ILE A 5 -56.50 14.47 35.73
N ILE A 6 -55.91 15.62 35.39
CA ILE A 6 -55.17 15.85 34.13
C ILE A 6 -53.71 15.48 34.37
N ALA A 7 -53.23 14.45 33.71
CA ALA A 7 -51.80 14.08 33.69
C ALA A 7 -51.11 14.88 32.58
N ALA A 8 -50.15 15.72 32.90
CA ALA A 8 -49.31 16.42 31.94
C ALA A 8 -48.11 15.53 31.55
N LEU A 9 -48.05 15.14 30.26
CA LEU A 9 -46.87 14.48 29.68
C LEU A 9 -45.81 15.54 29.37
N PHE A 10 -44.66 15.45 30.03
CA PHE A 10 -43.47 16.20 29.63
C PHE A 10 -42.73 15.37 28.56
N ALA A 11 -42.77 15.82 27.31
CA ALA A 11 -41.93 15.30 26.24
C ALA A 11 -40.54 15.92 26.35
N GLY A 12 -39.57 15.16 26.89
CA GLY A 12 -38.17 15.57 26.90
C GLY A 12 -37.54 15.36 25.50
N THR A 13 -37.23 16.45 24.82
CA THR A 13 -36.39 16.42 23.59
C THR A 13 -34.94 16.19 23.95
N ALA A 14 -34.43 14.98 23.73
CA ALA A 14 -33.01 14.69 23.80
C ALA A 14 -32.29 15.36 22.61
N LEU A 15 -31.51 16.40 22.88
CA LEU A 15 -30.58 16.99 21.92
C LEU A 15 -29.42 16.02 21.74
N ALA A 16 -29.43 15.26 20.65
CA ALA A 16 -28.25 14.48 20.23
C ALA A 16 -27.17 15.45 19.75
N THR A 17 -26.10 15.61 20.53
CA THR A 17 -24.89 16.30 20.06
C THR A 17 -24.25 15.49 18.94
N PRO A 18 -23.93 16.08 17.77
CA PRO A 18 -23.22 15.36 16.72
C PRO A 18 -21.81 15.02 17.24
N VAL A 19 -21.52 13.72 17.33
CA VAL A 19 -20.15 13.23 17.54
C VAL A 19 -19.37 13.60 16.30
N ALA A 20 -18.32 14.41 16.46
CA ALA A 20 -17.39 14.72 15.38
C ALA A 20 -16.76 13.41 14.89
N GLN A 21 -17.14 12.99 13.71
CA GLN A 21 -16.55 11.84 13.02
C GLN A 21 -15.09 12.21 12.71
N ALA A 22 -14.14 11.50 13.29
CA ALA A 22 -12.72 11.68 12.97
C ALA A 22 -12.59 11.56 11.45
N GLY A 23 -12.20 12.66 10.80
CA GLY A 23 -12.13 12.75 9.35
C GLY A 23 -11.23 11.65 8.80
N GLN A 24 -11.76 10.84 7.88
CA GLN A 24 -10.94 9.89 7.15
C GLN A 24 -9.85 10.66 6.39
N PRO A 25 -8.62 10.12 6.31
CA PRO A 25 -7.56 10.77 5.56
C PRO A 25 -8.01 10.97 4.11
N ILE A 26 -8.00 12.24 3.67
CA ILE A 26 -8.40 12.63 2.32
C ILE A 26 -7.25 12.25 1.38
N SER A 27 -7.52 11.37 0.41
CA SER A 27 -6.56 11.04 -0.64
C SER A 27 -6.22 12.30 -1.46
N THR A 28 -4.93 12.51 -1.70
CA THR A 28 -4.46 13.61 -2.55
C THR A 28 -4.11 13.07 -3.94
N PRO A 29 -4.42 13.82 -5.04
CA PRO A 29 -4.01 13.43 -6.37
C PRO A 29 -2.49 13.25 -6.48
N SER A 30 -2.04 12.24 -7.22
CA SER A 30 -0.62 12.10 -7.56
C SER A 30 -0.23 13.12 -8.63
N PRO A 31 0.94 13.75 -8.53
CA PRO A 31 1.47 14.58 -9.62
C PRO A 31 1.63 13.74 -10.89
N THR A 32 1.24 14.28 -12.04
CA THR A 32 1.36 13.61 -13.35
C THR A 32 2.75 13.70 -13.96
N THR A 33 3.61 14.53 -13.37
CA THR A 33 5.01 14.72 -13.80
C THR A 33 5.94 14.18 -12.72
N LEU A 34 6.99 13.50 -13.13
CA LEU A 34 7.99 12.95 -12.22
C LEU A 34 8.71 14.07 -11.46
N VAL A 35 8.69 13.99 -10.13
CA VAL A 35 9.44 14.93 -9.29
C VAL A 35 10.92 14.56 -9.25
N SER A 36 11.76 15.57 -9.07
CA SER A 36 13.22 15.37 -9.03
C SER A 36 13.63 14.38 -7.95
N GLY A 37 14.50 13.43 -8.30
CA GLY A 37 15.01 12.42 -7.40
C GLY A 37 14.03 11.29 -7.06
N ALA A 38 12.92 11.17 -7.79
CA ALA A 38 11.98 10.07 -7.66
C ALA A 38 11.89 9.24 -8.94
N TYR A 39 11.23 8.09 -8.83
CA TYR A 39 10.94 7.15 -9.91
C TYR A 39 9.48 6.70 -9.81
N TRP A 40 8.88 6.45 -10.96
CA TRP A 40 7.73 5.56 -11.03
C TRP A 40 8.21 4.13 -10.79
N ILE A 41 7.35 3.26 -10.27
CA ILE A 41 7.64 1.82 -10.16
C ILE A 41 6.48 1.08 -10.83
N ARG A 42 6.77 0.21 -11.79
CA ARG A 42 5.75 -0.48 -12.57
C ARG A 42 6.07 -1.95 -12.81
N ALA A 43 5.03 -2.74 -13.05
CA ALA A 43 5.16 -4.07 -13.58
C ALA A 43 5.49 -4.03 -15.09
N VAL A 44 6.30 -4.98 -15.54
CA VAL A 44 6.77 -5.06 -16.93
C VAL A 44 6.26 -6.29 -17.68
N THR A 45 5.41 -7.09 -17.03
CA THR A 45 4.83 -8.30 -17.64
C THR A 45 3.32 -8.38 -17.44
N SER A 46 2.64 -9.05 -18.40
CA SER A 46 1.21 -9.39 -18.33
C SER A 46 0.90 -10.25 -17.09
N PRO A 47 -0.29 -10.13 -16.46
CA PRO A 47 -1.42 -9.26 -16.83
C PRO A 47 -1.33 -7.85 -16.24
N ASN A 48 -0.24 -7.53 -15.52
CA ASN A 48 -0.08 -6.25 -14.83
C ASN A 48 0.84 -5.27 -15.59
N TYR A 49 1.10 -5.53 -16.85
CA TYR A 49 1.94 -4.67 -17.68
C TYR A 49 1.51 -3.21 -17.59
N HIS A 50 2.48 -2.32 -17.28
CA HIS A 50 2.29 -0.88 -17.04
C HIS A 50 1.28 -0.52 -15.94
N LYS A 51 1.04 -1.41 -14.97
CA LYS A 51 0.44 -1.01 -13.69
C LYS A 51 1.51 -0.54 -12.73
N TYR A 52 1.20 0.52 -12.01
CA TYR A 52 2.15 1.27 -11.19
C TYR A 52 1.91 1.09 -9.70
N LEU A 53 3.01 1.05 -8.95
CA LEU A 53 2.97 1.03 -7.49
C LEU A 53 2.35 2.32 -6.96
N GLN A 54 1.45 2.17 -6.02
CA GLN A 54 0.77 3.27 -5.33
C GLN A 54 0.15 2.81 -4.03
N THR A 55 -0.28 3.75 -3.21
CA THR A 55 -1.11 3.45 -2.04
C THR A 55 -2.59 3.42 -2.43
N LYS A 56 -3.37 2.67 -1.69
CA LYS A 56 -4.83 2.70 -1.80
C LYS A 56 -5.45 2.94 -0.42
N PRO A 57 -6.08 4.10 -0.16
CA PRO A 57 -6.27 5.27 -1.06
C PRO A 57 -4.96 5.98 -1.44
N ALA A 58 -4.98 6.77 -2.53
CA ALA A 58 -3.79 7.41 -3.08
C ALA A 58 -3.16 8.41 -2.09
N ASN A 59 -1.84 8.32 -1.91
CA ASN A 59 -0.99 9.21 -1.10
C ASN A 59 -1.37 9.36 0.39
N VAL A 60 -2.12 8.39 0.93
CA VAL A 60 -2.38 8.26 2.37
C VAL A 60 -2.00 6.85 2.84
N PRO A 61 -1.81 6.61 4.15
CA PRO A 61 -1.54 5.27 4.67
C PRO A 61 -2.57 4.25 4.17
N GLY A 62 -2.13 3.10 3.70
CA GLY A 62 -3.03 2.10 3.14
C GLY A 62 -2.30 0.98 2.41
N THR A 63 -3.06 0.09 1.78
CA THR A 63 -2.54 -1.07 1.06
C THR A 63 -1.66 -0.65 -0.11
N ALA A 64 -0.52 -1.33 -0.29
CA ALA A 64 0.28 -1.20 -1.51
C ALA A 64 -0.40 -1.96 -2.66
N VAL A 65 -0.60 -1.31 -3.79
CA VAL A 65 -1.26 -1.89 -4.97
C VAL A 65 -0.51 -1.57 -6.25
N LEU A 66 -0.77 -2.36 -7.32
CA LEU A 66 -0.39 -2.01 -8.68
C LEU A 66 -1.65 -1.64 -9.47
N GLU A 67 -1.83 -0.36 -9.77
CA GLU A 67 -3.02 0.13 -10.49
C GLU A 67 -2.64 1.09 -11.64
N SER A 68 -3.59 1.90 -12.10
CA SER A 68 -3.44 2.81 -13.24
C SER A 68 -2.30 3.83 -13.05
N HIS A 69 -1.67 4.21 -14.15
CA HIS A 69 -0.69 5.29 -14.20
C HIS A 69 -1.24 6.66 -13.73
N THR A 70 -2.55 6.87 -13.79
CA THR A 70 -3.18 8.14 -13.42
C THR A 70 -3.10 8.48 -11.93
N THR A 71 -2.89 7.47 -11.09
CA THR A 71 -2.76 7.60 -9.62
C THR A 71 -1.42 7.07 -9.11
N ALA A 72 -0.46 6.84 -10.02
CA ALA A 72 0.85 6.28 -9.70
C ALA A 72 1.58 7.07 -8.62
N GLY A 73 2.16 6.38 -7.66
CA GLY A 73 3.06 6.98 -6.68
C GLY A 73 4.44 7.24 -7.31
N GLN A 74 5.23 8.08 -6.64
CA GLN A 74 6.61 8.37 -7.05
C GLN A 74 7.54 8.11 -5.87
N PHE A 75 8.58 7.32 -6.09
CA PHE A 75 9.33 6.70 -5.01
C PHE A 75 10.83 6.92 -5.14
N ASN A 76 11.51 6.90 -4.00
CA ASN A 76 12.96 6.69 -3.95
C ASN A 76 13.32 5.77 -2.80
N ILE A 77 14.52 5.18 -2.86
CA ILE A 77 15.07 4.42 -1.74
C ILE A 77 16.01 5.32 -0.95
N GLU A 78 15.70 5.50 0.34
CA GLU A 78 16.47 6.32 1.27
C GLU A 78 16.86 5.47 2.49
N SER A 79 18.14 5.17 2.65
CA SER A 79 18.64 4.32 3.76
C SER A 79 17.89 2.98 3.89
N GLY A 80 17.65 2.31 2.77
CA GLY A 80 16.93 1.03 2.73
C GLY A 80 15.41 1.11 2.89
N GLN A 81 14.84 2.30 2.93
CA GLN A 81 13.40 2.54 2.97
C GLN A 81 12.88 2.92 1.58
N LEU A 82 11.80 2.29 1.13
CA LEU A 82 11.09 2.78 -0.05
C LEU A 82 10.11 3.88 0.38
N VAL A 83 10.35 5.09 -0.10
CA VAL A 83 9.66 6.31 0.33
C VAL A 83 8.81 6.86 -0.81
N ASN A 84 7.52 7.09 -0.56
CA ASN A 84 6.65 7.84 -1.47
C ASN A 84 6.97 9.33 -1.32
N LYS A 85 7.52 9.94 -2.38
CA LYS A 85 8.00 11.33 -2.41
C LYS A 85 6.91 12.37 -2.66
N VAL A 86 5.71 11.93 -3.02
CA VAL A 86 4.58 12.82 -3.36
C VAL A 86 3.44 12.78 -2.34
N SER A 87 3.60 12.01 -1.27
CA SER A 87 2.70 12.06 -0.11
C SER A 87 3.20 13.07 0.94
N ASN A 88 2.27 13.65 1.69
CA ASN A 88 2.58 14.53 2.82
C ASN A 88 1.69 14.17 4.03
N PRO A 89 2.28 13.66 5.14
CA PRO A 89 3.71 13.35 5.33
C PRO A 89 4.21 12.23 4.39
N PRO A 90 5.55 12.06 4.24
CA PRO A 90 6.12 10.95 3.49
C PRO A 90 5.61 9.60 3.98
N LEU A 91 5.35 8.68 3.05
CA LEU A 91 4.92 7.32 3.35
C LEU A 91 6.03 6.32 3.01
N TYR A 92 6.19 5.33 3.87
CA TYR A 92 7.18 4.28 3.76
C TYR A 92 6.50 2.95 3.49
N LEU A 93 7.02 2.17 2.54
CA LEU A 93 6.52 0.83 2.28
C LEU A 93 6.91 -0.10 3.43
N TRP A 94 5.93 -0.74 4.02
CA TRP A 94 6.06 -1.76 5.05
C TRP A 94 5.89 -3.15 4.46
N VAL A 95 6.56 -4.11 5.09
CA VAL A 95 6.39 -5.54 4.82
C VAL A 95 6.00 -6.22 6.13
N GLU A 96 5.01 -7.09 6.05
CA GLU A 96 4.57 -7.93 7.17
C GLU A 96 5.73 -8.76 7.72
N GLU A 97 5.93 -8.68 9.03
CA GLU A 97 6.88 -9.52 9.74
C GLU A 97 6.19 -10.84 10.14
N PRO A 98 6.57 -12.00 9.58
CA PRO A 98 5.94 -13.25 9.90
C PRO A 98 6.32 -13.72 11.30
N ALA A 99 5.39 -14.39 11.99
CA ALA A 99 5.63 -14.98 13.31
C ALA A 99 6.75 -16.05 13.27
N ASP A 100 6.75 -16.90 12.24
CA ASP A 100 7.85 -17.84 11.94
C ASP A 100 8.66 -17.33 10.74
N LYS A 101 9.85 -16.82 11.01
CA LYS A 101 10.77 -16.28 9.99
C LYS A 101 11.52 -17.40 9.25
N ALA A 102 11.65 -18.57 9.86
CA ALA A 102 12.30 -19.72 9.22
C ALA A 102 11.38 -20.37 8.19
N ASN A 103 10.06 -20.38 8.46
CA ASN A 103 9.03 -20.93 7.59
C ASN A 103 7.94 -19.86 7.35
N PRO A 104 8.25 -18.76 6.65
CA PRO A 104 7.29 -17.69 6.44
C PRO A 104 6.14 -18.14 5.53
N PRO A 105 4.94 -17.54 5.66
CA PRO A 105 3.87 -17.77 4.70
C PRO A 105 4.32 -17.35 3.30
N ARG A 106 3.72 -17.96 2.28
CA ARG A 106 4.05 -17.72 0.87
C ARG A 106 3.96 -16.25 0.46
N THR A 107 3.10 -15.50 1.11
CA THR A 107 2.84 -14.08 0.87
C THR A 107 3.06 -13.29 2.15
N LEU A 108 3.86 -12.20 2.08
CA LEU A 108 3.90 -11.21 3.15
C LEU A 108 3.20 -9.96 2.65
N ALA A 109 2.22 -9.48 3.41
CA ALA A 109 1.46 -8.30 3.05
C ALA A 109 2.35 -7.05 2.99
N THR A 110 1.98 -6.11 2.11
CA THR A 110 2.66 -4.81 2.03
C THR A 110 1.66 -3.67 2.11
N TRP A 111 2.05 -2.60 2.80
CA TRP A 111 1.25 -1.39 2.95
C TRP A 111 2.14 -0.17 3.13
N PHE A 112 1.58 1.01 3.00
CA PHE A 112 2.28 2.25 3.27
C PHE A 112 1.87 2.85 4.61
N ASN A 113 2.84 3.38 5.36
CA ASN A 113 2.63 4.03 6.65
C ASN A 113 3.51 5.28 6.77
N THR A 114 3.16 6.18 7.70
CA THR A 114 3.93 7.39 8.01
C THR A 114 5.20 7.13 8.79
N THR A 115 5.34 5.97 9.41
CA THR A 115 6.56 5.54 10.11
C THR A 115 7.43 4.67 9.23
N LYS A 116 8.75 4.69 9.46
CA LYS A 116 9.71 3.86 8.72
C LYS A 116 9.48 2.38 8.98
N ASN A 117 9.64 1.55 7.93
CA ASN A 117 9.61 0.10 8.05
C ASN A 117 10.77 -0.40 8.93
N SER A 118 10.47 -1.32 9.84
CA SER A 118 11.45 -1.92 10.75
C SER A 118 11.89 -3.33 10.33
N PHE A 119 11.22 -3.94 9.34
CA PHE A 119 11.45 -5.32 8.92
C PHE A 119 11.97 -5.39 7.48
N GLY A 120 13.27 -5.61 7.35
CA GLY A 120 13.98 -5.70 6.07
C GLY A 120 14.28 -4.37 5.41
N THR A 121 14.93 -4.45 4.25
CA THR A 121 15.40 -3.29 3.48
C THR A 121 15.06 -3.44 2.00
N PHE A 122 14.83 -2.30 1.37
CA PHE A 122 14.64 -2.19 -0.08
C PHE A 122 15.94 -1.76 -0.75
N ALA A 123 16.17 -2.26 -1.96
CA ALA A 123 17.31 -1.88 -2.80
C ALA A 123 16.94 -1.97 -4.28
N TRP A 124 17.68 -1.25 -5.11
CA TRP A 124 17.67 -1.44 -6.55
C TRP A 124 18.69 -2.52 -6.94
N GLN A 125 18.27 -3.48 -7.74
CA GLN A 125 19.16 -4.42 -8.43
C GLN A 125 18.97 -4.21 -9.94
N GLY A 126 19.89 -3.46 -10.55
CA GLY A 126 19.63 -2.84 -11.83
C GLY A 126 18.44 -1.86 -11.69
N ASP A 127 17.40 -2.04 -12.49
CA ASP A 127 16.15 -1.29 -12.44
C ASP A 127 15.08 -1.95 -11.57
N THR A 128 15.32 -3.18 -11.08
CA THR A 128 14.34 -3.98 -10.34
C THR A 128 14.32 -3.61 -8.86
N LEU A 129 13.12 -3.40 -8.31
CA LEU A 129 12.93 -3.24 -6.87
C LEU A 129 13.04 -4.59 -6.16
N THR A 130 13.93 -4.65 -5.18
CA THR A 130 14.14 -5.82 -4.32
C THR A 130 13.82 -5.50 -2.87
N TRP A 131 13.47 -6.53 -2.11
CA TRP A 131 13.36 -6.48 -0.66
C TRP A 131 14.04 -7.70 -0.05
N SER A 132 14.76 -7.50 1.04
CA SER A 132 15.43 -8.59 1.75
C SER A 132 15.52 -8.34 3.25
N VAL A 133 15.61 -9.43 4.01
CA VAL A 133 15.92 -9.45 5.45
C VAL A 133 16.68 -10.74 5.75
N PRO A 134 17.74 -10.71 6.58
CA PRO A 134 18.57 -11.90 6.84
C PRO A 134 17.81 -13.08 7.46
N SER A 135 16.74 -12.80 8.20
CA SER A 135 15.93 -13.81 8.89
C SER A 135 14.94 -14.57 7.99
N VAL A 136 14.69 -14.09 6.76
CA VAL A 136 13.82 -14.74 5.78
C VAL A 136 14.61 -15.10 4.53
N LYS A 137 14.84 -16.39 4.31
CA LYS A 137 15.54 -16.85 3.10
C LYS A 137 14.60 -16.83 1.90
N ARG A 138 14.97 -16.11 0.85
CA ARG A 138 14.22 -16.05 -0.42
C ARG A 138 15.15 -16.44 -1.56
N GLN A 139 14.63 -17.26 -2.48
CA GLN A 139 15.37 -17.65 -3.69
C GLN A 139 15.52 -16.47 -4.67
N ASN A 140 14.51 -15.61 -4.72
CA ASN A 140 14.49 -14.43 -5.57
C ASN A 140 14.01 -13.22 -4.77
N VAL A 141 14.92 -12.30 -4.43
CA VAL A 141 14.61 -11.09 -3.67
C VAL A 141 13.80 -10.06 -4.47
N ALA A 142 13.71 -10.22 -5.80
CA ALA A 142 12.92 -9.39 -6.69
C ALA A 142 11.51 -9.97 -6.98
N ALA A 143 11.16 -11.12 -6.37
CA ALA A 143 9.87 -11.75 -6.58
C ALA A 143 8.77 -11.10 -5.74
N TRP A 144 7.72 -10.65 -6.41
CA TRP A 144 6.51 -10.08 -5.85
C TRP A 144 5.29 -10.88 -6.30
N LEU A 145 4.17 -10.71 -5.63
CA LEU A 145 2.88 -11.23 -6.04
C LEU A 145 1.88 -10.08 -6.13
N VAL A 146 1.10 -10.06 -7.19
CA VAL A 146 -0.08 -9.21 -7.31
C VAL A 146 -1.30 -10.11 -7.16
N CYS A 147 -2.08 -9.88 -6.13
CA CYS A 147 -3.22 -10.72 -5.78
C CYS A 147 -4.55 -9.99 -5.98
N LYS A 148 -5.63 -10.54 -5.40
CA LYS A 148 -6.97 -9.95 -5.48
C LYS A 148 -6.94 -8.46 -5.13
N ASN A 149 -7.75 -7.65 -5.84
CA ASN A 149 -7.83 -6.19 -5.68
C ASN A 149 -6.51 -5.47 -5.99
N GLN A 150 -5.64 -6.07 -6.79
CA GLN A 150 -4.32 -5.54 -7.18
C GLN A 150 -3.36 -5.35 -5.99
N ALA A 151 -3.64 -5.94 -4.83
CA ALA A 151 -2.79 -5.86 -3.66
C ALA A 151 -1.43 -6.50 -3.93
N LEU A 152 -0.36 -5.80 -3.54
CA LEU A 152 1.02 -6.21 -3.72
C LEU A 152 1.53 -6.93 -2.47
N PHE A 153 2.23 -8.05 -2.67
CA PHE A 153 2.83 -8.86 -1.62
C PHE A 153 4.28 -9.19 -1.96
N ILE A 154 5.09 -9.43 -0.93
CA ILE A 154 6.37 -10.12 -1.10
C ILE A 154 6.08 -11.60 -1.39
N ASN A 155 6.73 -12.17 -2.41
CA ASN A 155 6.74 -13.61 -2.66
C ASN A 155 7.93 -14.23 -1.91
N THR A 156 7.66 -15.09 -0.93
CA THR A 156 8.71 -15.78 -0.15
C THR A 156 9.16 -17.10 -0.79
N GLY A 157 8.41 -17.61 -1.76
CA GLY A 157 8.75 -18.85 -2.45
C GLY A 157 9.37 -18.64 -3.83
N ALA A 158 9.45 -19.72 -4.62
CA ALA A 158 10.00 -19.68 -5.96
C ALA A 158 9.10 -18.89 -6.93
N TYR A 159 9.71 -18.07 -7.77
CA TYR A 159 9.01 -17.30 -8.80
C TYR A 159 8.39 -18.24 -9.84
N SER A 160 7.15 -17.95 -10.23
CA SER A 160 6.37 -18.74 -11.23
C SER A 160 6.24 -20.23 -10.89
N TYR A 161 6.31 -20.61 -9.61
CA TYR A 161 6.12 -21.98 -9.17
C TYR A 161 5.16 -22.02 -7.99
N GLN A 162 4.09 -22.83 -8.11
CA GLN A 162 3.03 -22.94 -7.09
C GLN A 162 2.50 -21.58 -6.63
N THR A 163 2.28 -20.69 -7.59
CA THR A 163 1.71 -19.36 -7.32
C THR A 163 0.36 -19.50 -6.62
N PRO A 164 0.11 -18.80 -5.49
CA PRO A 164 -1.17 -18.88 -4.78
C PRO A 164 -2.35 -18.52 -5.69
N ALA A 165 -3.48 -19.20 -5.49
CA ALA A 165 -4.71 -18.93 -6.24
C ALA A 165 -5.12 -17.44 -6.12
N GLY A 166 -5.46 -16.82 -7.24
CA GLY A 166 -5.82 -15.41 -7.31
C GLY A 166 -4.64 -14.43 -7.23
N CYS A 167 -3.41 -14.93 -7.27
CA CYS A 167 -2.19 -14.13 -7.38
C CYS A 167 -1.47 -14.38 -8.70
N VAL A 168 -0.62 -13.43 -9.08
CA VAL A 168 0.28 -13.51 -10.24
C VAL A 168 1.66 -13.08 -9.82
N ASP A 169 2.69 -13.85 -10.19
CA ASP A 169 4.08 -13.49 -9.96
C ASP A 169 4.47 -12.27 -10.81
N GLN A 170 5.20 -11.35 -10.19
CA GLN A 170 5.68 -10.13 -10.83
C GLN A 170 7.08 -9.77 -10.37
N THR A 171 7.80 -9.08 -11.25
CA THR A 171 8.90 -8.18 -10.90
C THR A 171 8.44 -6.76 -11.17
N ILE A 172 8.88 -5.82 -10.35
CA ILE A 172 8.53 -4.40 -10.50
C ILE A 172 9.80 -3.58 -10.63
N HIS A 173 9.77 -2.64 -11.56
CA HIS A 173 10.94 -1.93 -12.04
C HIS A 173 10.74 -0.43 -11.94
N TYR A 174 11.81 0.33 -11.68
CA TYR A 174 11.71 1.78 -11.78
C TYR A 174 11.56 2.23 -13.24
N TYR A 175 10.91 3.35 -13.40
CA TYR A 175 10.68 4.02 -14.67
C TYR A 175 10.86 5.53 -14.45
N ASN A 176 11.65 6.18 -15.28
CA ASN A 176 12.12 7.55 -15.05
C ASN A 176 11.74 8.54 -16.14
N ASP A 177 10.84 8.18 -17.04
CA ASP A 177 10.29 9.16 -17.99
C ASP A 177 9.49 10.24 -17.27
N LYS A 178 9.39 11.39 -17.90
CA LYS A 178 8.74 12.57 -17.35
C LYS A 178 7.30 12.31 -16.87
N THR A 179 6.59 11.40 -17.53
CA THR A 179 5.20 11.04 -17.20
C THR A 179 5.02 9.53 -17.15
N ALA A 180 4.17 9.06 -16.22
CA ALA A 180 3.71 7.67 -16.25
C ALA A 180 2.81 7.44 -17.48
N ASN A 181 2.89 6.26 -18.10
CA ASN A 181 2.17 5.91 -19.32
C ASN A 181 1.57 4.50 -19.24
N ASN A 182 0.62 4.19 -20.13
CA ASN A 182 0.09 2.84 -20.35
C ASN A 182 1.01 2.00 -21.22
#